data_e5bb9b713431144dd8c12f3656bbd106
#
_entry.id   e5bb9b713431144dd8c12f3656bbd106
#
_cell.length_a   1.000
_cell.length_b   1.000
_cell.length_c   1.000
_cell.angle_alpha   90.00
_cell.angle_beta   90.00
_cell.angle_gamma   90.00
#
_symmetry.space_group_name_H-M   'P 1'
#
loop_
_entity.id
_entity.type
_entity.pdbx_description
1 polymer ?
#
loop_
_entity_poly.entity_id
_entity_poly.type
_entity_poly.pdbx_seq_one_letter_code
_entity_poly.pdbx_strand_id
1 'polypeptide(L)'
;QEEIENDRYIEIWNNVLSQFNATEGLKREEYPELPSKNIDTGMGVERMACIMQGTETNYETDLFMPIMKKIEEICSIPYMGQMEFKVIADHIRTLTFALSDGAVFENVGRGYVLRRLLRRASRMGKKLNINREFLSDMVDVVVENYKDTYPDLVGTKSKVKELIAKEERLFQKTLLAGEK
;
A
#
# COMPACT_ATOMS: atom_id res chain seq x y z
N GLN A 1 -3.16 -16.74 26.47
CA GLN A 1 -2.35 -15.92 25.53
C GLN A 1 -1.95 -16.70 24.27
N GLU A 2 -1.67 -18.01 24.34
CA GLU A 2 -1.31 -18.84 23.18
C GLU A 2 -2.45 -19.03 22.15
N GLU A 3 -3.72 -18.87 22.56
CA GLU A 3 -4.87 -19.03 21.67
C GLU A 3 -5.14 -17.83 20.75
N ILE A 4 -4.50 -16.68 20.98
CA ILE A 4 -4.73 -15.43 20.23
C ILE A 4 -3.73 -15.28 19.06
N GLU A 5 -2.59 -15.93 19.11
CA GLU A 5 -1.55 -15.90 18.07
C GLU A 5 -1.74 -17.02 17.04
N ASN A 6 -2.86 -17.01 16.34
CA ASN A 6 -3.08 -17.94 15.22
C ASN A 6 -3.84 -17.23 14.07
N ASP A 7 -3.80 -17.83 12.89
CA ASP A 7 -4.40 -17.28 11.66
C ASP A 7 -5.92 -17.07 11.70
N ARG A 8 -6.58 -17.52 12.76
CA ARG A 8 -8.03 -17.33 12.96
C ARG A 8 -8.38 -15.96 13.55
N TYR A 9 -7.39 -15.28 14.16
CA TYR A 9 -7.57 -13.98 14.81
C TYR A 9 -6.73 -12.93 14.10
N ILE A 10 -7.39 -11.89 13.62
CA ILE A 10 -6.74 -10.76 12.98
C ILE A 10 -6.94 -9.53 13.86
N GLU A 11 -5.85 -8.92 14.29
CA GLU A 11 -5.89 -7.66 15.02
C GLU A 11 -6.46 -6.56 14.13
N ILE A 12 -7.52 -5.90 14.61
CA ILE A 12 -8.12 -4.74 13.92
C ILE A 12 -7.85 -3.43 14.63
N TRP A 13 -7.65 -3.48 15.94
CA TRP A 13 -7.46 -2.30 16.78
C TRP A 13 -6.50 -2.62 17.92
N ASN A 14 -5.45 -1.81 18.05
CA ASN A 14 -4.47 -1.89 19.12
C ASN A 14 -4.66 -0.71 20.10
N ASN A 15 -4.72 -0.99 21.39
CA ASN A 15 -4.79 -0.01 22.44
C ASN A 15 -3.58 -0.16 23.36
N VAL A 16 -2.66 0.80 23.32
CA VAL A 16 -1.47 0.84 24.16
C VAL A 16 -1.71 1.78 25.35
N LEU A 17 -1.58 1.26 26.54
CA LEU A 17 -1.73 2.02 27.79
C LEU A 17 -0.34 2.46 28.25
N SER A 18 -0.02 3.75 28.17
CA SER A 18 1.26 4.31 28.60
C SER A 18 1.09 4.95 29.99
N GLN A 19 1.81 4.39 30.95
CA GLN A 19 1.79 4.85 32.36
C GLN A 19 3.16 5.32 32.82
N PHE A 20 4.25 4.78 32.28
CA PHE A 20 5.59 5.00 32.76
C PHE A 20 6.47 5.66 31.69
N ASN A 21 7.45 6.45 32.15
CA ASN A 21 8.47 7.03 31.28
C ASN A 21 9.73 6.14 31.28
N ALA A 22 10.02 5.53 30.14
CA ALA A 22 11.25 4.75 29.95
C ALA A 22 12.46 5.67 30.04
N THR A 23 13.27 5.50 31.08
CA THR A 23 14.44 6.33 31.35
C THR A 23 15.70 5.50 31.18
N GLU A 24 16.62 5.98 30.35
CA GLU A 24 17.91 5.31 30.12
C GLU A 24 18.69 5.12 31.43
N GLY A 25 19.23 3.93 31.61
CA GLY A 25 20.00 3.56 32.81
C GLY A 25 19.20 3.02 33.99
N LEU A 26 17.85 3.08 33.92
CA LEU A 26 16.98 2.50 34.95
C LEU A 26 16.42 1.14 34.50
N LYS A 27 16.11 0.28 35.46
CA LYS A 27 15.37 -0.96 35.21
C LYS A 27 13.88 -0.63 35.03
N ARG A 28 13.15 -1.50 34.38
CA ARG A 28 11.71 -1.31 34.07
C ARG A 28 10.86 -1.04 35.31
N GLU A 29 11.19 -1.67 36.43
CA GLU A 29 10.51 -1.52 37.73
C GLU A 29 10.79 -0.17 38.41
N GLU A 30 11.82 0.54 37.93
CA GLU A 30 12.26 1.84 38.47
C GLU A 30 11.78 3.02 37.61
N TYR A 31 11.06 2.77 36.51
CA TYR A 31 10.57 3.85 35.66
C TYR A 31 9.57 4.75 36.39
N PRO A 32 9.76 6.07 36.36
CA PRO A 32 8.83 7.00 36.95
C PRO A 32 7.49 7.00 36.22
N GLU A 33 6.41 7.20 36.94
CA GLU A 33 5.10 7.37 36.34
C GLU A 33 5.03 8.69 35.52
N LEU A 34 4.31 8.64 34.42
CA LEU A 34 3.99 9.84 33.64
C LEU A 34 3.08 10.78 34.46
N PRO A 35 3.26 12.11 34.33
CA PRO A 35 2.35 13.09 34.95
C PRO A 35 0.89 12.90 34.55
N SER A 36 0.65 12.37 33.35
CA SER A 36 -0.65 11.99 32.83
C SER A 36 -0.56 10.66 32.15
N LYS A 37 -1.44 9.73 32.51
CA LYS A 37 -1.55 8.44 31.85
C LYS A 37 -2.18 8.62 30.47
N ASN A 38 -1.67 7.94 29.48
CA ASN A 38 -2.08 8.07 28.09
C ASN A 38 -2.57 6.73 27.53
N ILE A 39 -3.48 6.82 26.57
CA ILE A 39 -3.84 5.71 25.69
C ILE A 39 -3.43 6.11 24.30
N ASP A 40 -2.51 5.32 23.72
CA ASP A 40 -2.16 5.39 22.29
C ASP A 40 -2.88 4.28 21.56
N THR A 41 -3.62 4.64 20.52
CA THR A 41 -4.49 3.69 19.83
C THR A 41 -4.24 3.74 18.33
N GLY A 42 -4.21 2.55 17.71
CA GLY A 42 -4.07 2.39 16.27
C GLY A 42 -5.07 1.38 15.74
N MET A 43 -5.80 1.76 14.69
CA MET A 43 -6.79 0.92 14.05
C MET A 43 -6.50 0.78 12.55
N GLY A 44 -6.62 -0.43 12.02
CA GLY A 44 -6.55 -0.67 10.57
C GLY A 44 -7.85 -0.29 9.89
N VAL A 45 -7.85 0.82 9.13
CA VAL A 45 -9.04 1.28 8.40
C VAL A 45 -9.54 0.21 7.43
N GLU A 46 -8.64 -0.41 6.68
CA GLU A 46 -8.98 -1.47 5.72
C GLU A 46 -9.57 -2.71 6.41
N ARG A 47 -9.02 -3.08 7.57
CA ARG A 47 -9.53 -4.21 8.36
C ARG A 47 -10.92 -3.92 8.91
N MET A 48 -11.15 -2.70 9.41
CA MET A 48 -12.46 -2.27 9.88
C MET A 48 -13.47 -2.21 8.73
N ALA A 49 -13.10 -1.65 7.57
CA ALA A 49 -13.94 -1.62 6.37
C ALA A 49 -14.33 -3.03 5.91
N CYS A 50 -13.39 -3.97 5.94
CA CYS A 50 -13.63 -5.37 5.62
C CYS A 50 -14.72 -5.98 6.50
N ILE A 51 -14.67 -5.75 7.80
CA ILE A 51 -15.66 -6.24 8.76
C ILE A 51 -17.02 -5.57 8.53
N MET A 52 -17.04 -4.25 8.39
CA MET A 52 -18.29 -3.48 8.24
C MET A 52 -19.00 -3.77 6.92
N GLN A 53 -18.25 -4.09 5.86
CA GLN A 53 -18.79 -4.43 4.54
C GLN A 53 -19.02 -5.93 4.36
N GLY A 54 -18.59 -6.77 5.32
CA GLY A 54 -18.76 -8.23 5.28
C GLY A 54 -18.01 -8.90 4.14
N THR A 55 -16.84 -8.36 3.77
CA THR A 55 -15.99 -8.91 2.70
C THR A 55 -15.00 -9.94 3.24
N GLU A 56 -14.49 -10.84 2.38
CA GLU A 56 -13.54 -11.87 2.79
C GLU A 56 -12.16 -11.28 3.11
N THR A 57 -11.72 -10.31 2.33
CA THR A 57 -10.44 -9.64 2.54
C THR A 57 -10.57 -8.12 2.35
N ASN A 58 -9.56 -7.39 2.77
CA ASN A 58 -9.50 -5.93 2.60
C ASN A 58 -9.63 -5.50 1.13
N TYR A 59 -9.27 -6.38 0.20
CA TYR A 59 -9.21 -6.09 -1.23
C TYR A 59 -10.57 -6.08 -1.92
N GLU A 60 -11.60 -6.68 -1.34
CA GLU A 60 -12.98 -6.65 -1.83
C GLU A 60 -13.79 -5.47 -1.26
N THR A 61 -13.17 -4.62 -0.43
CA THR A 61 -13.80 -3.40 0.08
C THR A 61 -13.85 -2.29 -0.98
N ASP A 62 -14.66 -1.28 -0.75
CA ASP A 62 -14.76 -0.08 -1.59
C ASP A 62 -13.43 0.71 -1.69
N LEU A 63 -12.51 0.49 -0.75
CA LEU A 63 -11.17 1.06 -0.78
C LEU A 63 -10.32 0.52 -1.94
N PHE A 64 -10.52 -0.72 -2.36
CA PHE A 64 -9.71 -1.38 -3.37
C PHE A 64 -10.49 -1.82 -4.63
N MET A 65 -11.78 -2.11 -4.52
CA MET A 65 -12.55 -2.63 -5.65
C MET A 65 -12.51 -1.76 -6.92
N PRO A 66 -12.52 -0.41 -6.85
CA PRO A 66 -12.34 0.41 -8.04
C PRO A 66 -10.99 0.16 -8.74
N ILE A 67 -9.93 -0.08 -7.96
CA ILE A 67 -8.59 -0.41 -8.48
C ILE A 67 -8.60 -1.81 -9.11
N MET A 68 -9.23 -2.80 -8.45
CA MET A 68 -9.38 -4.15 -9.00
C MET A 68 -10.11 -4.15 -10.34
N LYS A 69 -11.23 -3.43 -10.44
CA LYS A 69 -11.98 -3.27 -11.69
C LYS A 69 -11.15 -2.66 -12.81
N LYS A 70 -10.30 -1.69 -12.49
CA LYS A 70 -9.40 -1.10 -13.47
C LYS A 70 -8.36 -2.09 -13.98
N ILE A 71 -7.86 -2.97 -13.12
CA ILE A 71 -6.95 -4.06 -13.55
C ILE A 71 -7.70 -5.03 -14.48
N GLU A 72 -8.93 -5.43 -14.13
CA GLU A 72 -9.77 -6.28 -14.99
C GLU A 72 -9.94 -5.69 -16.40
N GLU A 73 -10.25 -4.38 -16.49
CA GLU A 73 -10.38 -3.68 -17.77
C GLU A 73 -9.09 -3.76 -18.60
N ILE A 74 -7.94 -3.60 -17.95
CA ILE A 74 -6.64 -3.58 -18.64
C ILE A 74 -6.20 -4.97 -19.09
N CYS A 75 -6.40 -6.01 -18.27
CA CYS A 75 -5.94 -7.37 -18.57
C CYS A 75 -7.02 -8.25 -19.20
N SER A 76 -8.28 -7.84 -19.18
CA SER A 76 -9.44 -8.64 -19.63
C SER A 76 -9.60 -9.98 -18.89
N ILE A 77 -9.11 -10.07 -17.67
CA ILE A 77 -9.23 -11.22 -16.79
C ILE A 77 -10.07 -10.82 -15.58
N PRO A 78 -11.12 -11.58 -15.20
CA PRO A 78 -11.93 -11.26 -14.04
C PRO A 78 -11.15 -11.47 -12.73
N TYR A 79 -11.35 -10.58 -11.76
CA TYR A 79 -10.82 -10.74 -10.42
C TYR A 79 -11.59 -11.83 -9.66
N MET A 80 -10.86 -12.83 -9.20
CA MET A 80 -11.36 -13.95 -8.40
C MET A 80 -10.44 -14.25 -7.21
N GLY A 81 -9.83 -13.20 -6.62
CA GLY A 81 -8.94 -13.33 -5.48
C GLY A 81 -7.45 -13.55 -5.83
N GLN A 82 -7.06 -13.43 -7.11
CA GLN A 82 -5.67 -13.66 -7.54
C GLN A 82 -4.69 -12.69 -6.86
N MET A 83 -3.54 -13.22 -6.46
CA MET A 83 -2.49 -12.47 -5.77
C MET A 83 -1.93 -11.33 -6.64
N GLU A 84 -1.88 -11.52 -7.95
CA GLU A 84 -1.40 -10.53 -8.90
C GLU A 84 -2.18 -9.22 -8.81
N PHE A 85 -3.50 -9.29 -8.74
CA PHE A 85 -4.38 -8.15 -8.56
C PHE A 85 -4.13 -7.44 -7.24
N LYS A 86 -4.05 -8.19 -6.15
CA LYS A 86 -3.84 -7.68 -4.80
C LYS A 86 -2.52 -6.91 -4.70
N VAL A 87 -1.45 -7.49 -5.25
CA VAL A 87 -0.12 -6.85 -5.27
C VAL A 87 -0.12 -5.57 -6.11
N ILE A 88 -0.73 -5.57 -7.30
CA ILE A 88 -0.80 -4.36 -8.14
C ILE A 88 -1.57 -3.27 -7.41
N ALA A 89 -2.74 -3.58 -6.87
CA ALA A 89 -3.60 -2.61 -6.19
C ALA A 89 -2.94 -1.99 -4.96
N ASP A 90 -2.33 -2.80 -4.10
CA ASP A 90 -1.60 -2.35 -2.92
C ASP A 90 -0.42 -1.44 -3.29
N HIS A 91 0.39 -1.90 -4.25
CA HIS A 91 1.61 -1.19 -4.62
C HIS A 91 1.32 0.11 -5.38
N ILE A 92 0.34 0.14 -6.28
CA ILE A 92 0.01 1.38 -6.99
C ILE A 92 -0.59 2.44 -6.07
N ARG A 93 -1.42 2.04 -5.10
CA ARG A 93 -1.90 2.95 -4.07
C ARG A 93 -0.74 3.56 -3.28
N THR A 94 0.16 2.71 -2.77
CA THR A 94 1.34 3.13 -2.02
C THR A 94 2.23 4.09 -2.84
N LEU A 95 2.52 3.75 -4.09
CA LEU A 95 3.33 4.57 -4.98
C LEU A 95 2.68 5.93 -5.26
N THR A 96 1.37 5.95 -5.51
CA THR A 96 0.64 7.19 -5.79
C THR A 96 0.75 8.16 -4.61
N PHE A 97 0.50 7.71 -3.39
CA PHE A 97 0.60 8.54 -2.19
C PHE A 97 2.04 8.98 -1.91
N ALA A 98 2.99 8.05 -1.89
CA ALA A 98 4.38 8.39 -1.58
C ALA A 98 5.00 9.38 -2.58
N LEU A 99 4.73 9.22 -3.87
CA LEU A 99 5.23 10.14 -4.90
C LEU A 99 4.49 11.48 -4.86
N SER A 100 3.21 11.50 -4.51
CA SER A 100 2.45 12.72 -4.26
C SER A 100 3.04 13.53 -3.11
N ASP A 101 3.48 12.87 -2.04
CA ASP A 101 4.14 13.48 -0.88
C ASP A 101 5.60 13.90 -1.16
N GLY A 102 6.08 13.75 -2.38
CA GLY A 102 7.39 14.21 -2.81
C GLY A 102 8.50 13.17 -2.74
N ALA A 103 8.20 11.90 -2.45
CA ALA A 103 9.20 10.84 -2.58
C ALA A 103 9.65 10.67 -4.03
N VAL A 104 10.85 10.14 -4.22
CA VAL A 104 11.46 9.93 -5.55
C VAL A 104 12.00 8.51 -5.67
N PHE A 105 12.10 8.00 -6.90
CA PHE A 105 12.76 6.73 -7.16
C PHE A 105 14.28 6.90 -7.11
N GLU A 106 14.94 6.06 -6.29
CA GLU A 106 16.39 6.09 -6.10
C GLU A 106 16.98 4.69 -6.12
N ASN A 107 18.31 4.61 -6.12
CA ASN A 107 19.05 3.33 -6.08
C ASN A 107 19.31 2.82 -4.65
N VAL A 108 19.11 3.68 -3.66
CA VAL A 108 19.37 3.41 -2.24
C VAL A 108 18.24 3.94 -1.36
N GLY A 109 18.21 3.52 -0.10
CA GLY A 109 17.29 4.07 0.90
C GLY A 109 15.81 3.86 0.57
N ARG A 110 14.99 4.84 0.95
CA ARG A 110 13.52 4.80 0.78
C ARG A 110 13.09 4.79 -0.68
N GLY A 111 13.76 5.52 -1.54
CA GLY A 111 13.46 5.56 -2.97
C GLY A 111 13.70 4.23 -3.69
N TYR A 112 14.66 3.44 -3.19
CA TYR A 112 14.87 2.07 -3.67
C TYR A 112 13.71 1.14 -3.31
N VAL A 113 13.11 1.31 -2.13
CA VAL A 113 11.91 0.53 -1.75
C VAL A 113 10.75 0.81 -2.72
N LEU A 114 10.49 2.08 -3.04
CA LEU A 114 9.46 2.46 -4.02
C LEU A 114 9.75 1.84 -5.40
N ARG A 115 11.00 1.85 -5.84
CA ARG A 115 11.41 1.21 -7.08
C ARG A 115 11.13 -0.30 -7.09
N ARG A 116 11.37 -0.98 -5.96
CA ARG A 116 11.04 -2.41 -5.82
C ARG A 116 9.53 -2.66 -5.90
N LEU A 117 8.71 -1.81 -5.28
CA LEU A 117 7.25 -1.92 -5.36
C LEU A 117 6.76 -1.77 -6.79
N LEU A 118 7.23 -0.77 -7.53
CA LEU A 118 6.89 -0.57 -8.94
C LEU A 118 7.25 -1.79 -9.79
N ARG A 119 8.48 -2.28 -9.66
CA ARG A 119 8.96 -3.44 -10.41
C ARG A 119 8.18 -4.70 -10.11
N ARG A 120 7.77 -4.89 -8.84
CA ARG A 120 6.93 -6.01 -8.45
C ARG A 120 5.54 -5.90 -9.07
N ALA A 121 4.91 -4.73 -9.03
CA ALA A 121 3.62 -4.49 -9.66
C ALA A 121 3.68 -4.72 -11.18
N SER A 122 4.70 -4.21 -11.86
CA SER A 122 4.90 -4.43 -13.30
C SER A 122 5.09 -5.93 -13.65
N ARG A 123 5.81 -6.69 -12.82
CA ARG A 123 5.91 -8.15 -12.98
C ARG A 123 4.57 -8.86 -12.81
N MET A 124 3.75 -8.43 -11.86
CA MET A 124 2.42 -9.00 -11.68
C MET A 124 1.52 -8.69 -12.89
N GLY A 125 1.66 -7.51 -13.49
CA GLY A 125 1.01 -7.19 -14.75
C GLY A 125 1.38 -8.15 -15.88
N LYS A 126 2.68 -8.49 -16.04
CA LYS A 126 3.11 -9.51 -17.02
C LYS A 126 2.45 -10.86 -16.80
N LYS A 127 2.29 -11.31 -15.57
CA LYS A 127 1.58 -12.56 -15.25
C LYS A 127 0.09 -12.51 -15.62
N LEU A 128 -0.49 -11.32 -15.68
CA LEU A 128 -1.84 -11.08 -16.17
C LEU A 128 -1.89 -10.79 -17.68
N ASN A 129 -0.82 -11.12 -18.42
CA ASN A 129 -0.67 -10.87 -19.84
C ASN A 129 -0.72 -9.41 -20.28
N ILE A 130 -0.43 -8.46 -19.36
CA ILE A 130 -0.30 -7.06 -19.71
C ILE A 130 1.11 -6.81 -20.26
N ASN A 131 1.19 -6.66 -21.60
CA ASN A 131 2.46 -6.53 -22.33
C ASN A 131 2.80 -5.08 -22.71
N ARG A 132 2.28 -4.10 -21.94
CA ARG A 132 2.52 -2.67 -22.11
C ARG A 132 2.77 -1.98 -20.78
N GLU A 133 3.22 -0.75 -20.82
CA GLU A 133 3.18 0.15 -19.66
C GLU A 133 1.72 0.38 -19.28
N PHE A 134 1.38 0.26 -18.00
CA PHE A 134 -0.02 0.39 -17.53
C PHE A 134 -0.14 1.01 -16.15
N LEU A 135 0.91 1.01 -15.36
CA LEU A 135 0.84 1.48 -13.96
C LEU A 135 0.47 2.96 -13.86
N SER A 136 0.88 3.79 -14.84
CA SER A 136 0.46 5.19 -14.89
C SER A 136 -1.04 5.37 -15.13
N ASP A 137 -1.69 4.45 -15.85
CA ASP A 137 -3.13 4.47 -16.05
C ASP A 137 -3.90 4.18 -14.75
N MET A 138 -3.29 3.42 -13.84
CA MET A 138 -3.85 3.07 -12.55
C MET A 138 -3.90 4.26 -11.57
N VAL A 139 -3.03 5.27 -11.75
CA VAL A 139 -2.99 6.46 -10.89
C VAL A 139 -4.31 7.21 -10.92
N ASP A 140 -4.96 7.28 -12.08
CA ASP A 140 -6.23 8.00 -12.23
C ASP A 140 -7.32 7.43 -11.33
N VAL A 141 -7.44 6.09 -11.25
CA VAL A 141 -8.45 5.46 -10.39
C VAL A 141 -8.10 5.59 -8.91
N VAL A 142 -6.81 5.56 -8.54
CA VAL A 142 -6.40 5.81 -7.15
C VAL A 142 -6.77 7.23 -6.75
N VAL A 143 -6.43 8.23 -7.55
CA VAL A 143 -6.76 9.63 -7.28
C VAL A 143 -8.27 9.82 -7.18
N GLU A 144 -9.05 9.26 -8.12
CA GLU A 144 -10.51 9.37 -8.10
C GLU A 144 -11.12 8.76 -6.84
N ASN A 145 -10.60 7.62 -6.39
CA ASN A 145 -11.11 6.92 -5.21
C ASN A 145 -10.81 7.64 -3.90
N TYR A 146 -9.73 8.44 -3.84
CA TYR A 146 -9.24 9.04 -2.59
C TYR A 146 -9.28 10.57 -2.56
N LYS A 147 -9.62 11.25 -3.65
CA LYS A 147 -9.54 12.73 -3.79
C LYS A 147 -10.35 13.52 -2.76
N ASP A 148 -11.48 12.98 -2.31
CA ASP A 148 -12.36 13.67 -1.37
C ASP A 148 -11.74 13.72 0.03
N THR A 149 -10.96 12.72 0.41
CA THR A 149 -10.23 12.66 1.67
C THR A 149 -8.83 13.27 1.55
N TYR A 150 -8.21 13.14 0.38
CA TYR A 150 -6.83 13.58 0.09
C TYR A 150 -6.81 14.46 -1.18
N PRO A 151 -7.31 15.70 -1.10
CA PRO A 151 -7.46 16.57 -2.28
C PRO A 151 -6.13 16.93 -2.97
N ASP A 152 -5.02 16.90 -2.25
CA ASP A 152 -3.68 17.16 -2.80
C ASP A 152 -3.27 16.19 -3.91
N LEU A 153 -3.84 14.98 -3.91
CA LEU A 153 -3.61 14.00 -4.97
C LEU A 153 -4.00 14.51 -6.36
N VAL A 154 -5.03 15.37 -6.43
CA VAL A 154 -5.49 15.94 -7.71
C VAL A 154 -4.42 16.84 -8.31
N GLY A 155 -3.81 17.68 -7.49
CA GLY A 155 -2.77 18.63 -7.94
C GLY A 155 -1.48 17.94 -8.37
N THR A 156 -1.14 16.81 -7.80
CA THR A 156 0.10 16.08 -8.07
C THR A 156 -0.04 14.96 -9.09
N LYS A 157 -1.26 14.61 -9.49
CA LYS A 157 -1.58 13.47 -10.35
C LYS A 157 -0.71 13.37 -11.60
N SER A 158 -0.60 14.45 -12.36
CA SER A 158 0.18 14.46 -13.63
C SER A 158 1.65 14.16 -13.39
N LYS A 159 2.25 14.74 -12.35
CA LYS A 159 3.64 14.48 -11.96
C LYS A 159 3.84 13.02 -11.55
N VAL A 160 2.93 12.47 -10.75
CA VAL A 160 3.00 11.07 -10.29
C VAL A 160 2.91 10.12 -11.48
N LYS A 161 1.99 10.35 -12.42
CA LYS A 161 1.86 9.56 -13.65
C LYS A 161 3.14 9.57 -14.48
N GLU A 162 3.77 10.73 -14.65
CA GLU A 162 5.03 10.85 -15.39
C GLU A 162 6.17 10.07 -14.73
N LEU A 163 6.32 10.18 -13.41
CA LEU A 163 7.35 9.46 -12.66
C LEU A 163 7.17 7.94 -12.77
N ILE A 164 5.95 7.46 -12.60
CA ILE A 164 5.63 6.03 -12.71
C ILE A 164 5.88 5.52 -14.13
N ALA A 165 5.38 6.21 -15.15
CA ALA A 165 5.58 5.80 -16.55
C ALA A 165 7.06 5.74 -16.92
N LYS A 166 7.85 6.73 -16.49
CA LYS A 166 9.30 6.76 -16.73
C LYS A 166 10.02 5.57 -16.08
N GLU A 167 9.75 5.28 -14.82
CA GLU A 167 10.39 4.18 -14.11
C GLU A 167 9.93 2.81 -14.64
N GLU A 168 8.65 2.64 -14.97
CA GLU A 168 8.13 1.40 -15.56
C GLU A 168 8.79 1.11 -16.91
N ARG A 169 8.92 2.12 -17.77
CA ARG A 169 9.61 2.01 -19.06
C ARG A 169 11.07 1.61 -18.91
N LEU A 170 11.79 2.20 -17.97
CA LEU A 170 13.18 1.84 -17.67
C LEU A 170 13.28 0.38 -17.22
N PHE A 171 12.36 -0.07 -16.39
CA PHE A 171 12.35 -1.44 -15.92
C PHE A 171 12.04 -2.44 -17.03
N GLN A 172 11.07 -2.17 -17.90
CA GLN A 172 10.74 -3.04 -19.03
C GLN A 172 11.91 -3.19 -19.99
N LYS A 173 12.64 -2.11 -20.26
CA LYS A 173 13.89 -2.19 -21.07
C LYS A 173 14.93 -3.10 -20.43
N THR A 174 15.08 -3.05 -19.11
CA THR A 174 16.04 -3.90 -18.39
C THR A 174 15.63 -5.37 -18.45
N LEU A 175 14.35 -5.68 -18.34
CA LEU A 175 13.83 -7.04 -18.46
C LEU A 175 14.09 -7.62 -19.84
N LEU A 176 13.79 -6.89 -20.90
CA LEU A 176 14.04 -7.32 -22.29
C LEU A 176 15.52 -7.52 -22.59
N ALA A 177 16.40 -6.78 -21.93
CA ALA A 177 17.86 -6.95 -22.06
C ALA A 177 18.40 -8.18 -21.31
N GLY A 178 17.72 -8.59 -20.22
CA GLY A 178 18.11 -9.76 -19.41
C GLY A 178 17.52 -11.10 -19.89
N GLU A 179 16.57 -11.07 -20.82
CA GLU A 179 16.00 -12.27 -21.46
C GLU A 179 16.77 -12.70 -22.72
N LYS A 180 17.86 -12.02 -23.07
CA LYS A 180 18.82 -12.38 -24.12
C LYS A 180 20.04 -13.09 -23.52
#